data_0fee3431d5174a3d8c6ef26f2421056f
#
_entry.id   0fee3431d5174a3d8c6ef26f2421056f
#
_cell.length_a   1.000
_cell.length_b   1.000
_cell.length_c   1.000
_cell.angle_alpha   90.00
_cell.angle_beta   90.00
_cell.angle_gamma   90.00
#
_symmetry.space_group_name_H-M   'P 1'
#
loop_
_entity.id
_entity.type
_entity.pdbx_description
1 polymer ?
#
loop_
_entity_poly.entity_id
_entity_poly.type
_entity_poly.pdbx_seq_one_letter_code
_entity_poly.pdbx_strand_id
1 'polypeptide(L)'
;NGCYKDSGDRLIEELENLLNQNIQIKKVTLIGHSYGGILVTHLLNNWKNTVTLDAHIIASPLQGNTSLNTLCGYKPEVNLKPMANLFEWRTQQDLDSAFKDLPKNPQNIAISGSFVTVLPDTYKGHRLGHNWSISWVADQLKKP
;
A
#
# COMPACT_ATOMS: atom_id res chain seq x y z
N ASN A 1 -0.60 -17.83 11.82
CA ASN A 1 -1.35 -17.19 12.90
C ASN A 1 -2.19 -15.98 12.42
N GLY A 2 -2.24 -15.67 11.17
CA GLY A 2 -3.05 -14.61 10.59
C GLY A 2 -2.55 -13.18 10.80
N CYS A 3 -1.38 -12.97 11.37
CA CYS A 3 -0.80 -11.64 11.46
C CYS A 3 -0.11 -11.24 10.15
N TYR A 4 -0.08 -9.93 9.89
CA TYR A 4 0.44 -9.38 8.65
C TYR A 4 1.92 -9.74 8.38
N LYS A 5 2.71 -9.99 9.43
CA LYS A 5 4.13 -10.29 9.31
C LYS A 5 4.39 -11.56 8.51
N ASP A 6 3.62 -12.60 8.76
CA ASP A 6 3.79 -13.88 8.05
C ASP A 6 3.53 -13.70 6.55
N SER A 7 2.45 -13.03 6.19
CA SER A 7 2.13 -12.77 4.79
C SER A 7 3.13 -11.79 4.16
N GLY A 8 3.55 -10.77 4.91
CA GLY A 8 4.55 -9.81 4.45
C GLY A 8 5.91 -10.47 4.23
N ASP A 9 6.33 -11.33 5.13
CA ASP A 9 7.60 -12.06 4.99
C ASP A 9 7.58 -13.00 3.79
N ARG A 10 6.42 -13.65 3.56
CA ARG A 10 6.25 -14.50 2.37
C ARG A 10 6.34 -13.68 1.09
N LEU A 11 5.74 -12.51 1.07
CA LEU A 11 5.84 -11.62 -0.09
C LEU A 11 7.29 -11.24 -0.38
N ILE A 12 8.06 -10.90 0.65
CA ILE A 12 9.49 -10.58 0.51
C ILE A 12 10.24 -11.77 -0.08
N GLU A 13 10.03 -12.96 0.48
CA GLU A 13 10.71 -14.19 0.03
C GLU A 13 10.39 -14.51 -1.42
N GLU A 14 9.11 -14.45 -1.79
CA GLU A 14 8.70 -14.73 -3.17
C GLU A 14 9.30 -13.73 -4.16
N LEU A 15 9.33 -12.44 -3.79
CA LEU A 15 9.92 -11.42 -4.66
C LEU A 15 11.43 -11.60 -4.78
N GLU A 16 12.12 -11.88 -3.69
CA GLU A 16 13.56 -12.14 -3.72
C GLU A 16 13.90 -13.36 -4.60
N ASN A 17 13.11 -14.43 -4.49
CA ASN A 17 13.30 -15.61 -5.35
C ASN A 17 13.10 -15.27 -6.82
N LEU A 18 12.08 -14.49 -7.13
CA LEU A 18 11.81 -14.06 -8.50
C LEU A 18 12.97 -13.23 -9.05
N LEU A 19 13.51 -12.32 -8.27
CA LEU A 19 14.62 -11.46 -8.69
C LEU A 19 15.92 -12.28 -8.84
N ASN A 20 16.15 -13.27 -7.98
CA ASN A 20 17.32 -14.12 -8.09
C ASN A 20 17.30 -14.99 -9.36
N GLN A 21 16.10 -15.34 -9.84
CA GLN A 21 15.92 -16.10 -11.08
C GLN A 21 15.89 -15.21 -12.33
N ASN A 22 15.79 -13.90 -12.18
CA ASN A 22 15.63 -12.96 -13.27
C ASN A 22 16.50 -11.74 -13.04
N ILE A 23 17.80 -11.91 -13.13
CA ILE A 23 18.80 -10.87 -12.81
C ILE A 23 18.72 -9.65 -13.71
N GLN A 24 18.03 -9.75 -14.85
CA GLN A 24 17.84 -8.61 -15.76
C GLN A 24 16.79 -7.62 -15.29
N ILE A 25 15.99 -7.97 -14.27
CA ILE A 25 14.97 -7.06 -13.74
C ILE A 25 15.65 -5.91 -13.02
N LYS A 26 15.31 -4.67 -13.42
CA LYS A 26 15.87 -3.45 -12.84
C LYS A 26 14.87 -2.69 -11.98
N LYS A 27 13.58 -2.93 -12.16
CA LYS A 27 12.52 -2.26 -11.42
C LYS A 27 11.35 -3.20 -11.18
N VAL A 28 10.78 -3.10 -10.00
CA VAL A 28 9.56 -3.83 -9.62
C VAL A 28 8.48 -2.83 -9.24
N THR A 29 7.28 -3.02 -9.75
CA THR A 29 6.11 -2.27 -9.33
C THR A 29 5.24 -3.16 -8.45
N LEU A 30 4.96 -2.68 -7.24
CA LEU A 30 4.09 -3.36 -6.28
C LEU A 30 2.80 -2.57 -6.15
N ILE A 31 1.67 -3.27 -6.12
CA ILE A 31 0.37 -2.63 -5.92
C ILE A 31 -0.35 -3.37 -4.80
N GLY A 32 -0.71 -2.65 -3.74
CA GLY A 32 -1.47 -3.19 -2.63
C GLY A 32 -2.74 -2.40 -2.38
N HIS A 33 -3.86 -3.10 -2.26
CA HIS A 33 -5.16 -2.50 -1.97
C HIS A 33 -5.59 -2.86 -0.56
N SER A 34 -6.07 -1.87 0.19
CA SER A 34 -6.58 -2.06 1.53
C SER A 34 -5.52 -2.72 2.44
N TYR A 35 -5.81 -3.86 3.03
CA TYR A 35 -4.86 -4.63 3.84
C TYR A 35 -3.56 -4.95 3.09
N GLY A 36 -3.65 -5.14 1.76
CA GLY A 36 -2.47 -5.37 0.92
C GLY A 36 -1.43 -4.26 1.02
N GLY A 37 -1.86 -3.03 1.29
CA GLY A 37 -0.93 -1.92 1.52
C GLY A 37 -0.10 -2.09 2.78
N ILE A 38 -0.65 -2.72 3.82
CA ILE A 38 0.10 -3.04 5.04
C ILE A 38 1.20 -4.05 4.73
N LEU A 39 0.92 -5.04 3.89
CA LEU A 39 1.92 -6.00 3.46
C LEU A 39 3.03 -5.32 2.63
N VAL A 40 2.65 -4.40 1.76
CA VAL A 40 3.62 -3.64 0.96
C VAL A 40 4.52 -2.78 1.84
N THR A 41 3.95 -2.09 2.84
CA THR A 41 4.75 -1.27 3.75
C THR A 41 5.68 -2.13 4.62
N HIS A 42 5.24 -3.33 5.01
CA HIS A 42 6.12 -4.28 5.70
C HIS A 42 7.31 -4.67 4.82
N LEU A 43 7.06 -4.94 3.54
CA LEU A 43 8.14 -5.22 2.58
C LEU A 43 9.08 -4.02 2.47
N LEU A 44 8.56 -2.81 2.32
CA LEU A 44 9.39 -1.61 2.19
C LEU A 44 10.30 -1.41 3.41
N ASN A 45 9.79 -1.67 4.60
CA ASN A 45 10.56 -1.53 5.84
C ASN A 45 11.67 -2.58 5.98
N ASN A 46 11.53 -3.73 5.32
CA ASN A 46 12.44 -4.87 5.49
C ASN A 46 13.18 -5.24 4.20
N TRP A 47 13.02 -4.45 3.16
CA TRP A 47 13.66 -4.72 1.86
C TRP A 47 15.15 -4.43 1.90
N LYS A 48 15.96 -5.40 1.46
CA LYS A 48 17.42 -5.28 1.49
C LYS A 48 18.05 -5.34 0.10
N ASN A 49 17.26 -5.61 -0.93
CA ASN A 49 17.74 -5.65 -2.30
C ASN A 49 17.92 -4.23 -2.84
N THR A 50 18.71 -4.06 -3.89
CA THR A 50 19.00 -2.76 -4.50
C THR A 50 18.15 -2.45 -5.72
N VAL A 51 17.28 -3.37 -6.13
CA VAL A 51 16.37 -3.12 -7.27
C VAL A 51 15.43 -1.95 -6.93
N THR A 52 15.12 -1.15 -7.93
CA THR A 52 14.18 -0.05 -7.75
C THR A 52 12.78 -0.58 -7.49
N LEU A 53 12.14 -0.07 -6.43
CA LEU A 53 10.76 -0.41 -6.09
C LEU A 53 9.87 0.81 -6.29
N ASP A 54 8.82 0.65 -7.10
CA ASP A 54 7.71 1.60 -7.16
C ASP A 54 6.51 0.93 -6.50
N ALA A 55 6.16 1.39 -5.31
CA ALA A 55 5.08 0.82 -4.51
C ALA A 55 3.86 1.75 -4.54
N HIS A 56 2.72 1.19 -4.92
CA HIS A 56 1.45 1.89 -4.94
C HIS A 56 0.52 1.24 -3.93
N ILE A 57 0.04 2.03 -2.98
CA ILE A 57 -0.93 1.55 -2.00
C ILE A 57 -2.23 2.32 -2.17
N ILE A 58 -3.33 1.60 -2.19
CA ILE A 58 -4.65 2.13 -2.54
C ILE A 58 -5.62 1.85 -1.40
N ALA A 59 -6.23 2.91 -0.86
CA ALA A 59 -7.24 2.80 0.19
C ALA A 59 -6.74 1.91 1.35
N SER A 60 -5.52 2.14 1.80
CA SER A 60 -4.86 1.28 2.80
C SER A 60 -4.93 1.88 4.19
N PRO A 61 -5.43 1.12 5.19
CA PRO A 61 -5.59 1.60 6.55
C PRO A 61 -4.26 1.55 7.31
N LEU A 62 -3.33 2.41 6.94
CA LEU A 62 -1.97 2.38 7.48
C LEU A 62 -1.86 2.72 8.97
N GLN A 63 -2.87 3.36 9.56
CA GLN A 63 -2.91 3.53 11.01
C GLN A 63 -3.16 2.21 11.74
N GLY A 64 -3.58 1.17 11.01
CA GLY A 64 -3.95 -0.10 11.58
C GLY A 64 -5.30 -0.05 12.27
N ASN A 65 -5.51 -0.97 13.18
CA ASN A 65 -6.68 -1.04 14.05
C ASN A 65 -6.26 -1.70 15.36
N THR A 66 -7.18 -1.77 16.33
CA THR A 66 -6.89 -2.34 17.64
C THR A 66 -6.30 -3.74 17.55
N SER A 67 -6.89 -4.61 16.72
CA SER A 67 -6.40 -5.98 16.56
C SER A 67 -5.00 -6.04 16.00
N LEU A 68 -4.74 -5.31 14.89
CA LEU A 68 -3.41 -5.28 14.28
C LEU A 68 -2.36 -4.70 15.24
N ASN A 69 -2.70 -3.60 15.90
CA ASN A 69 -1.75 -2.87 16.72
C ASN A 69 -1.43 -3.64 18.02
N THR A 70 -2.45 -4.22 18.63
CA THR A 70 -2.31 -4.90 19.92
C THR A 70 -1.88 -6.35 19.78
N LEU A 71 -2.55 -7.13 18.92
CA LEU A 71 -2.31 -8.56 18.80
C LEU A 71 -1.12 -8.90 17.91
N CYS A 72 -0.87 -8.09 16.88
CA CYS A 72 0.18 -8.35 15.89
C CYS A 72 1.38 -7.41 16.02
N GLY A 73 1.34 -6.47 16.95
CA GLY A 73 2.43 -5.53 17.15
C GLY A 73 2.65 -4.59 15.98
N TYR A 74 1.61 -4.31 15.19
CA TYR A 74 1.73 -3.41 14.06
C TYR A 74 1.97 -1.97 14.55
N LYS A 75 2.92 -1.30 13.92
CA LYS A 75 3.19 0.12 14.13
C LYS A 75 3.06 0.86 12.80
N PRO A 76 2.32 1.98 12.77
CA PRO A 76 2.13 2.76 11.54
C PRO A 76 3.38 3.57 11.20
N GLU A 77 4.41 2.89 10.79
CA GLU A 77 5.73 3.46 10.58
C GLU A 77 6.31 2.92 9.29
N VAL A 78 6.69 3.81 8.37
CA VAL A 78 7.31 3.43 7.10
C VAL A 78 8.57 4.25 6.89
N ASN A 79 9.69 3.55 6.72
CA ASN A 79 10.98 4.15 6.47
C ASN A 79 11.41 3.80 5.04
N LEU A 80 11.31 4.78 4.14
CA LEU A 80 11.64 4.58 2.73
C LEU A 80 13.14 4.59 2.53
N LYS A 81 13.63 3.56 1.83
CA LYS A 81 15.02 3.48 1.40
C LYS A 81 15.20 4.23 0.08
N PRO A 82 16.44 4.64 -0.28
CA PRO A 82 16.66 5.46 -1.48
C PRO A 82 16.14 4.85 -2.78
N MET A 83 16.13 3.51 -2.92
CA MET A 83 15.64 2.85 -4.14
C MET A 83 14.12 2.73 -4.20
N ALA A 84 13.40 3.07 -3.13
CA ALA A 84 11.96 2.86 -3.05
C ALA A 84 11.20 4.18 -3.24
N ASN A 85 10.16 4.13 -4.06
CA ASN A 85 9.19 5.19 -4.22
C ASN A 85 7.84 4.68 -3.73
N LEU A 86 7.16 5.48 -2.91
CA LEU A 86 5.84 5.13 -2.38
C LEU A 86 4.81 6.13 -2.87
N PHE A 87 3.76 5.61 -3.50
CA PHE A 87 2.62 6.38 -3.98
C PHE A 87 1.39 5.94 -3.20
N GLU A 88 0.81 6.87 -2.44
CA GLU A 88 -0.38 6.61 -1.63
C GLU A 88 -1.60 7.19 -2.35
N TRP A 89 -2.53 6.32 -2.70
CA TRP A 89 -3.79 6.67 -3.36
C TRP A 89 -4.90 6.56 -2.33
N ARG A 90 -5.32 7.70 -1.80
CA ARG A 90 -6.27 7.74 -0.68
C ARG A 90 -7.67 8.02 -1.16
N THR A 91 -8.62 7.17 -0.77
CA THR A 91 -10.04 7.48 -0.93
C THR A 91 -10.43 8.59 0.03
N GLN A 92 -11.53 9.29 -0.28
CA GLN A 92 -12.15 10.19 0.69
C GLN A 92 -12.89 9.35 1.72
N GLN A 93 -12.68 9.62 3.00
CA GLN A 93 -13.21 8.77 4.07
C GLN A 93 -14.71 8.60 3.99
N ASP A 94 -15.45 9.68 3.76
CA ASP A 94 -16.92 9.67 3.72
C ASP A 94 -17.48 8.88 2.52
N LEU A 95 -16.69 8.67 1.49
CA LEU A 95 -17.07 7.90 0.30
C LEU A 95 -16.61 6.44 0.37
N ASP A 96 -15.77 6.10 1.33
CA ASP A 96 -15.17 4.77 1.45
C ASP A 96 -15.97 3.92 2.42
N SER A 97 -16.61 2.87 1.92
CA SER A 97 -17.49 2.00 2.72
C SER A 97 -16.76 1.30 3.87
N ALA A 98 -15.46 1.11 3.75
CA ALA A 98 -14.68 0.48 4.81
C ALA A 98 -14.29 1.46 5.92
N PHE A 99 -14.21 2.77 5.60
CA PHE A 99 -13.64 3.77 6.51
C PHE A 99 -14.64 4.83 6.99
N LYS A 100 -15.77 4.98 6.31
CA LYS A 100 -16.71 6.10 6.55
C LYS A 100 -17.24 6.20 7.97
N ASP A 101 -17.37 5.07 8.67
CA ASP A 101 -17.93 5.03 10.01
C ASP A 101 -16.86 5.05 11.11
N LEU A 102 -15.59 5.17 10.75
CA LEU A 102 -14.50 5.25 11.71
C LEU A 102 -14.33 6.68 12.22
N PRO A 103 -13.87 6.86 13.48
CA PRO A 103 -13.68 8.21 14.04
C PRO A 103 -12.65 9.05 13.29
N LYS A 104 -11.66 8.40 12.70
CA LYS A 104 -10.58 9.04 11.92
C LYS A 104 -10.33 8.26 10.65
N ASN A 105 -9.82 8.96 9.63
CA ASN A 105 -9.42 8.30 8.39
C ASN A 105 -8.14 7.48 8.63
N PRO A 106 -8.23 6.13 8.58
CA PRO A 106 -7.07 5.29 8.91
C PRO A 106 -5.96 5.35 7.85
N GLN A 107 -6.21 5.97 6.72
CA GLN A 107 -5.19 6.14 5.68
C GLN A 107 -4.19 7.24 6.04
N ASN A 108 -4.55 8.15 6.93
CA ASN A 108 -3.77 9.35 7.21
C ASN A 108 -2.65 9.04 8.19
N ILE A 109 -1.47 8.78 7.66
CA ILE A 109 -0.21 8.83 8.41
C ILE A 109 0.80 9.64 7.62
N ALA A 110 1.76 10.22 8.32
CA ALA A 110 2.83 10.97 7.67
C ALA A 110 4.00 10.03 7.35
N ILE A 111 4.35 9.95 6.07
CA ILE A 111 5.49 9.14 5.62
C ILE A 111 6.41 10.06 4.83
N SER A 112 7.61 10.26 5.35
CA SER A 112 8.60 11.11 4.69
C SER A 112 8.95 10.55 3.31
N GLY A 113 8.82 11.39 2.29
CA GLY A 113 9.17 11.03 0.91
C GLY A 113 8.07 10.35 0.11
N SER A 114 6.89 10.10 0.69
CA SER A 114 5.80 9.50 -0.08
C SER A 114 5.05 10.56 -0.91
N PHE A 115 4.42 10.10 -1.99
CA PHE A 115 3.57 10.91 -2.84
C PHE A 115 2.10 10.56 -2.57
N VAL A 116 1.34 11.51 -2.04
CA VAL A 116 -0.05 11.28 -1.65
C VAL A 116 -0.99 11.91 -2.68
N THR A 117 -1.93 11.13 -3.18
CA THR A 117 -3.01 11.60 -4.05
C THR A 117 -4.34 11.22 -3.42
N VAL A 118 -5.20 12.21 -3.19
CA VAL A 118 -6.58 11.97 -2.77
C VAL A 118 -7.43 11.82 -4.02
N LEU A 119 -8.22 10.76 -4.08
CA LEU A 119 -9.04 10.43 -5.24
C LEU A 119 -10.21 11.41 -5.38
N PRO A 120 -10.67 11.65 -6.62
CA PRO A 120 -11.89 12.43 -6.85
C PRO A 120 -13.13 11.72 -6.34
N ASP A 121 -14.29 12.41 -6.40
CA ASP A 121 -15.55 11.88 -5.85
C ASP A 121 -16.10 10.72 -6.65
N THR A 122 -16.00 10.80 -7.97
CA THR A 122 -16.62 9.83 -8.87
C THR A 122 -15.70 9.44 -10.02
N TYR A 123 -16.01 8.28 -10.61
CA TYR A 123 -15.30 7.76 -11.77
C TYR A 123 -16.27 6.91 -12.59
N LYS A 124 -16.46 7.28 -13.86
CA LYS A 124 -17.39 6.58 -14.79
C LYS A 124 -18.78 6.37 -14.19
N GLY A 125 -19.31 7.41 -13.54
CA GLY A 125 -20.62 7.38 -12.92
C GLY A 125 -20.70 6.63 -11.59
N HIS A 126 -19.57 6.12 -11.08
CA HIS A 126 -19.52 5.42 -9.81
C HIS A 126 -18.85 6.28 -8.74
N ARG A 127 -19.32 6.16 -7.50
CA ARG A 127 -18.66 6.76 -6.34
C ARG A 127 -17.29 6.11 -6.17
N LEU A 128 -16.25 6.92 -6.03
CA LEU A 128 -14.89 6.43 -5.80
C LEU A 128 -14.71 6.05 -4.34
N GLY A 129 -15.30 4.91 -3.97
CA GLY A 129 -15.12 4.31 -2.67
C GLY A 129 -14.05 3.23 -2.66
N HIS A 130 -14.15 2.36 -1.67
CA HIS A 130 -13.09 1.41 -1.33
C HIS A 130 -12.64 0.53 -2.50
N ASN A 131 -13.57 -0.04 -3.24
CA ASN A 131 -13.23 -0.98 -4.31
C ASN A 131 -13.06 -0.31 -5.68
N TRP A 132 -13.84 0.71 -6.01
CA TRP A 132 -13.72 1.41 -7.28
C TRP A 132 -12.40 2.20 -7.40
N SER A 133 -11.76 2.47 -6.27
CA SER A 133 -10.45 3.10 -6.25
C SER A 133 -9.41 2.32 -7.06
N ILE A 134 -9.51 0.99 -7.06
CA ILE A 134 -8.59 0.13 -7.83
C ILE A 134 -8.66 0.45 -9.32
N SER A 135 -9.88 0.55 -9.86
CA SER A 135 -10.08 0.82 -11.29
C SER A 135 -9.55 2.19 -11.68
N TRP A 136 -9.80 3.19 -10.85
CA TRP A 136 -9.32 4.54 -11.13
C TRP A 136 -7.80 4.60 -11.14
N VAL A 137 -7.16 4.02 -10.13
CA VAL A 137 -5.69 4.01 -10.04
C VAL A 137 -5.09 3.22 -11.19
N ALA A 138 -5.66 2.06 -11.54
CA ALA A 138 -5.20 1.27 -12.67
C ALA A 138 -5.19 2.09 -13.96
N ASP A 139 -6.22 2.90 -14.19
CA ASP A 139 -6.26 3.76 -15.36
C ASP A 139 -5.21 4.87 -15.31
N GLN A 140 -4.94 5.43 -14.12
CA GLN A 140 -3.87 6.42 -13.98
C GLN A 140 -2.51 5.82 -14.31
N LEU A 141 -2.25 4.59 -13.86
CA LEU A 141 -0.96 3.91 -14.08
C LEU A 141 -0.75 3.51 -15.55
N LYS A 142 -1.81 3.40 -16.35
CA LYS A 142 -1.72 3.10 -17.78
C LYS A 142 -1.37 4.33 -18.63
N LYS A 143 -1.53 5.52 -18.09
CA LYS A 143 -1.25 6.74 -18.85
C LYS A 143 0.26 6.90 -19.04
N PRO A 144 0.71 7.29 -20.27
CA PRO A 144 2.12 7.51 -20.56
C PRO A 144 2.71 8.69 -19.80
#